data_85bdad903bdfc19e46535ff5cd09f4f6
#
_entry.id   85bdad903bdfc19e46535ff5cd09f4f6
#
_cell.length_a   1.000
_cell.length_b   1.000
_cell.length_c   1.000
_cell.angle_alpha   90.00
_cell.angle_beta   90.00
_cell.angle_gamma   90.00
#
_symmetry.space_group_name_H-M   'P 1'
#
loop_
_entity.id
_entity.type
_entity.pdbx_description
1 polymer ?
#
loop_
_entity_poly.entity_id
_entity_poly.type
_entity_poly.pdbx_seq_one_letter_code
_entity_poly.pdbx_strand_id
1 'polypeptide(L)'
;MTSPDQLQTFSLRSIAVAAFGPTLLFGIGQGAILPVVALSARELGASVAVAALIVTLIGLGSWFFNLPASLVTLRFGERWSIVGAAVAAGLALAAAATSALAPNGLWLLAAAMVVVGMSGAVFGLARQKYLTEAVPVAFRARALSTLGGVNRIGVFIGPFAGAAAMQFFGISGAYWVGVVAMAAAALLSLTIPDLATPDAPLGGDAGSQPTLRSVAVSHAGVFLSLGMGILLLSALRSSRQVVIPLWADHLGMDATSASLIYGLSGAIDMLVFYPAGRLMDRKGRQWVAIPSTLLMGTALLLIPLTGSFVGLLLAALLIGFGNGISSGLVMTLGADFSPDRGRGQFLGLWRFMADAGSTGGPVLLSGVTALASLGPGISATGVLGFAAAAVFAVVLPRLKHRRNY
;
A
#
# COMPACT_ATOMS: atom_id res chain seq x y z
N MET A 1 -19.80 -22.56 -19.30
CA MET A 1 -20.96 -22.79 -18.41
C MET A 1 -20.50 -23.80 -17.37
N THR A 2 -20.22 -23.38 -16.14
CA THR A 2 -19.90 -24.28 -15.02
C THR A 2 -21.22 -24.92 -14.56
N SER A 3 -21.25 -26.26 -14.43
CA SER A 3 -22.45 -26.98 -13.96
C SER A 3 -22.81 -26.54 -12.54
N PRO A 4 -24.14 -26.52 -12.18
CA PRO A 4 -24.61 -26.15 -10.84
C PRO A 4 -23.97 -26.96 -9.71
N ASP A 5 -23.57 -28.21 -9.95
CA ASP A 5 -22.92 -29.10 -8.99
C ASP A 5 -21.50 -28.64 -8.61
N GLN A 6 -20.76 -27.95 -9.49
CA GLN A 6 -19.45 -27.42 -9.19
C GLN A 6 -19.49 -26.20 -8.24
N LEU A 7 -20.62 -25.51 -8.17
CA LEU A 7 -20.79 -24.37 -7.27
C LEU A 7 -21.08 -24.79 -5.82
N GLN A 8 -21.62 -25.98 -5.60
CA GLN A 8 -21.94 -26.48 -4.25
C GLN A 8 -20.71 -27.06 -3.53
N THR A 9 -19.65 -27.45 -4.24
CA THR A 9 -18.47 -28.10 -3.66
C THR A 9 -17.25 -27.18 -3.50
N PHE A 10 -17.26 -25.98 -4.08
CA PHE A 10 -16.13 -25.06 -3.99
C PHE A 10 -16.02 -24.43 -2.60
N SER A 11 -14.89 -24.70 -1.92
CA SER A 11 -14.56 -24.13 -0.61
C SER A 11 -13.29 -23.28 -0.71
N LEU A 12 -13.35 -22.00 -0.33
CA LEU A 12 -12.14 -21.16 -0.19
C LEU A 12 -11.14 -21.75 0.82
N ARG A 13 -11.58 -22.62 1.73
CA ARG A 13 -10.72 -23.25 2.72
C ARG A 13 -9.76 -24.25 2.09
N SER A 14 -10.17 -24.96 1.02
CA SER A 14 -9.31 -25.96 0.35
C SER A 14 -8.10 -25.36 -0.35
N ILE A 15 -8.20 -24.08 -0.77
CA ILE A 15 -7.11 -23.35 -1.42
C ILE A 15 -6.48 -22.30 -0.49
N ALA A 16 -6.93 -22.20 0.78
CA ALA A 16 -6.61 -21.09 1.66
C ALA A 16 -5.10 -20.91 1.87
N VAL A 17 -4.38 -21.99 2.15
CA VAL A 17 -2.94 -21.95 2.42
C VAL A 17 -2.15 -21.52 1.18
N ALA A 18 -2.37 -22.17 0.04
CA ALA A 18 -1.70 -21.85 -1.21
C ALA A 18 -2.13 -20.49 -1.76
N ALA A 19 -3.41 -20.13 -1.59
CA ALA A 19 -3.95 -18.89 -2.10
C ALA A 19 -3.61 -17.66 -1.24
N PHE A 20 -3.61 -17.73 0.07
CA PHE A 20 -3.45 -16.59 0.95
C PHE A 20 -2.15 -16.59 1.77
N GLY A 21 -1.55 -17.77 2.02
CA GLY A 21 -0.32 -17.91 2.79
C GLY A 21 0.84 -17.04 2.27
N PRO A 22 1.19 -17.11 0.98
CA PRO A 22 2.25 -16.28 0.44
C PRO A 22 1.99 -14.78 0.60
N THR A 23 0.71 -14.36 0.53
CA THR A 23 0.34 -12.95 0.73
C THR A 23 0.53 -12.50 2.18
N LEU A 24 0.21 -13.37 3.14
CA LEU A 24 0.46 -13.10 4.56
C LEU A 24 1.96 -12.90 4.81
N LEU A 25 2.77 -13.83 4.32
CA LEU A 25 4.23 -13.81 4.49
C LEU A 25 4.85 -12.59 3.79
N PHE A 26 4.44 -12.29 2.56
CA PHE A 26 4.90 -11.10 1.85
C PHE A 26 4.53 -9.82 2.63
N GLY A 27 3.30 -9.77 3.17
CA GLY A 27 2.85 -8.68 4.04
C GLY A 27 3.69 -8.53 5.31
N ILE A 28 4.06 -9.65 5.97
CA ILE A 28 4.94 -9.63 7.15
C ILE A 28 6.30 -9.03 6.79
N GLY A 29 6.92 -9.49 5.71
CA GLY A 29 8.21 -8.95 5.26
C GLY A 29 8.14 -7.47 4.93
N GLN A 30 7.12 -7.04 4.21
CA GLN A 30 6.90 -5.63 3.89
C GLN A 30 6.66 -4.79 5.16
N GLY A 31 5.82 -5.27 6.07
CA GLY A 31 5.52 -4.58 7.33
C GLY A 31 6.73 -4.42 8.23
N ALA A 32 7.62 -5.43 8.27
CA ALA A 32 8.83 -5.38 9.10
C ALA A 32 9.80 -4.26 8.67
N ILE A 33 9.91 -4.01 7.38
CA ILE A 33 10.90 -3.04 6.85
C ILE A 33 10.37 -1.60 6.81
N LEU A 34 9.05 -1.39 6.64
CA LEU A 34 8.48 -0.06 6.44
C LEU A 34 8.92 0.99 7.49
N PRO A 35 8.89 0.70 8.80
CA PRO A 35 9.32 1.67 9.81
C PRO A 35 10.84 1.80 9.91
N VAL A 36 11.62 0.93 9.27
CA VAL A 36 13.07 0.79 9.47
C VAL A 36 13.87 1.39 8.33
N VAL A 37 13.34 1.43 7.11
CA VAL A 37 14.06 1.91 5.91
C VAL A 37 14.61 3.33 6.10
N ALA A 38 13.80 4.26 6.63
CA ALA A 38 14.25 5.63 6.86
C ALA A 38 15.35 5.69 7.92
N LEU A 39 15.25 4.88 8.98
CA LEU A 39 16.24 4.80 10.06
C LEU A 39 17.56 4.22 9.57
N SER A 40 17.51 3.14 8.77
CA SER A 40 18.70 2.56 8.13
C SER A 40 19.43 3.57 7.25
N ALA A 41 18.69 4.36 6.47
CA ALA A 41 19.30 5.42 5.67
C ALA A 41 19.97 6.48 6.56
N ARG A 42 19.39 6.82 7.71
CA ARG A 42 19.97 7.72 8.71
C ARG A 42 21.26 7.16 9.32
N GLU A 43 21.27 5.89 9.70
CA GLU A 43 22.48 5.20 10.20
C GLU A 43 23.62 5.19 9.15
N LEU A 44 23.27 5.10 7.86
CA LEU A 44 24.21 5.18 6.74
C LEU A 44 24.66 6.64 6.42
N GLY A 45 24.32 7.61 7.27
CA GLY A 45 24.73 9.01 7.15
C GLY A 45 23.86 9.86 6.23
N ALA A 46 22.71 9.37 5.78
CA ALA A 46 21.79 10.17 4.97
C ALA A 46 21.19 11.33 5.77
N SER A 47 20.98 12.48 5.12
CA SER A 47 20.15 13.53 5.69
C SER A 47 18.70 13.05 5.87
N VAL A 48 17.92 13.71 6.72
CA VAL A 48 16.49 13.38 6.95
C VAL A 48 15.69 13.41 5.64
N ALA A 49 15.98 14.39 4.77
CA ALA A 49 15.35 14.51 3.46
C ALA A 49 15.68 13.32 2.55
N VAL A 50 16.95 12.91 2.50
CA VAL A 50 17.37 11.74 1.70
C VAL A 50 16.77 10.45 2.26
N ALA A 51 16.71 10.29 3.58
CA ALA A 51 16.07 9.14 4.21
C ALA A 51 14.56 9.03 3.84
N ALA A 52 13.85 10.15 3.86
CA ALA A 52 12.47 10.22 3.39
C ALA A 52 12.34 9.84 1.90
N LEU A 53 13.28 10.28 1.07
CA LEU A 53 13.30 9.97 -0.36
C LEU A 53 13.53 8.47 -0.61
N ILE A 54 14.44 7.81 0.15
CA ILE A 54 14.70 6.37 0.01
C ILE A 54 13.46 5.53 0.25
N VAL A 55 12.62 5.89 1.22
CA VAL A 55 11.33 5.19 1.43
C VAL A 55 10.43 5.30 0.19
N THR A 56 10.45 6.44 -0.50
CA THR A 56 9.64 6.64 -1.72
C THR A 56 10.05 5.75 -2.87
N LEU A 57 11.30 5.26 -2.90
CA LEU A 57 11.81 4.39 -3.96
C LEU A 57 11.03 3.08 -4.05
N ILE A 58 10.46 2.59 -2.93
CA ILE A 58 9.56 1.42 -2.94
C ILE A 58 8.32 1.74 -3.79
N GLY A 59 7.70 2.90 -3.56
CA GLY A 59 6.54 3.35 -4.32
C GLY A 59 6.86 3.60 -5.79
N LEU A 60 7.97 4.26 -6.08
CA LEU A 60 8.44 4.52 -7.44
C LEU A 60 8.74 3.22 -8.19
N GLY A 61 9.46 2.29 -7.56
CA GLY A 61 9.73 0.97 -8.12
C GLY A 61 8.45 0.22 -8.50
N SER A 62 7.47 0.22 -7.61
CA SER A 62 6.15 -0.37 -7.87
C SER A 62 5.42 0.35 -9.01
N TRP A 63 5.40 1.66 -9.01
CA TRP A 63 4.68 2.48 -9.98
C TRP A 63 5.21 2.30 -11.41
N PHE A 64 6.53 2.40 -11.59
CA PHE A 64 7.15 2.19 -12.91
C PHE A 64 7.03 0.74 -13.39
N PHE A 65 7.01 -0.22 -12.46
CA PHE A 65 7.00 -1.63 -12.82
C PHE A 65 5.59 -2.24 -12.94
N ASN A 66 4.53 -1.48 -12.66
CA ASN A 66 3.14 -1.97 -12.83
C ASN A 66 2.83 -2.42 -14.26
N LEU A 67 3.32 -1.72 -15.29
CA LEU A 67 3.16 -2.13 -16.69
C LEU A 67 4.05 -3.35 -17.04
N PRO A 68 5.38 -3.35 -16.78
CA PRO A 68 6.22 -4.53 -16.97
C PRO A 68 5.73 -5.77 -16.22
N ALA A 69 5.14 -5.60 -15.03
CA ALA A 69 4.62 -6.70 -14.23
C ALA A 69 3.58 -7.54 -14.98
N SER A 70 2.76 -6.91 -15.82
CA SER A 70 1.79 -7.63 -16.67
C SER A 70 2.49 -8.50 -17.72
N LEU A 71 3.56 -8.01 -18.34
CA LEU A 71 4.36 -8.74 -19.31
C LEU A 71 5.09 -9.92 -18.66
N VAL A 72 5.65 -9.71 -17.48
CA VAL A 72 6.28 -10.78 -16.67
C VAL A 72 5.27 -11.89 -16.37
N THR A 73 4.06 -11.51 -15.93
CA THR A 73 3.02 -12.48 -15.57
C THR A 73 2.48 -13.22 -16.83
N LEU A 74 2.39 -12.54 -17.96
CA LEU A 74 2.01 -13.18 -19.24
C LEU A 74 3.06 -14.16 -19.74
N ARG A 75 4.36 -13.82 -19.58
CA ARG A 75 5.46 -14.64 -20.10
C ARG A 75 5.76 -15.87 -19.24
N PHE A 76 5.73 -15.72 -17.91
CA PHE A 76 6.17 -16.74 -16.97
C PHE A 76 5.01 -17.44 -16.22
N GLY A 77 3.77 -16.99 -16.43
CA GLY A 77 2.61 -17.45 -15.69
C GLY A 77 2.55 -16.89 -14.24
N GLU A 78 1.44 -17.14 -13.56
CA GLU A 78 1.16 -16.58 -12.23
C GLU A 78 2.11 -17.16 -11.17
N ARG A 79 2.26 -18.49 -11.14
CA ARG A 79 3.08 -19.21 -10.16
C ARG A 79 4.54 -18.73 -10.17
N TRP A 80 5.20 -18.78 -11.32
CA TRP A 80 6.60 -18.39 -11.44
C TRP A 80 6.83 -16.90 -11.24
N SER A 81 5.86 -16.07 -11.60
CA SER A 81 5.91 -14.63 -11.33
C SER A 81 5.83 -14.34 -9.83
N ILE A 82 4.99 -15.06 -9.06
CA ILE A 82 4.89 -14.94 -7.61
C ILE A 82 6.21 -15.42 -6.94
N VAL A 83 6.72 -16.59 -7.35
CA VAL A 83 7.99 -17.14 -6.82
C VAL A 83 9.15 -16.19 -7.13
N GLY A 84 9.31 -15.79 -8.40
CA GLY A 84 10.39 -14.89 -8.82
C GLY A 84 10.36 -13.55 -8.11
N ALA A 85 9.17 -12.96 -7.94
CA ALA A 85 9.00 -11.72 -7.20
C ALA A 85 9.37 -11.86 -5.71
N ALA A 86 8.97 -12.95 -5.06
CA ALA A 86 9.33 -13.22 -3.67
C ALA A 86 10.85 -13.43 -3.51
N VAL A 87 11.48 -14.19 -4.41
CA VAL A 87 12.94 -14.39 -4.42
C VAL A 87 13.67 -13.06 -4.64
N ALA A 88 13.27 -12.28 -5.65
CA ALA A 88 13.88 -10.97 -5.92
C ALA A 88 13.76 -10.01 -4.73
N ALA A 89 12.58 -9.95 -4.10
CA ALA A 89 12.39 -9.18 -2.88
C ALA A 89 13.28 -9.68 -1.74
N GLY A 90 13.37 -10.99 -1.54
CA GLY A 90 14.24 -11.60 -0.51
C GLY A 90 15.72 -11.25 -0.71
N LEU A 91 16.23 -11.35 -1.95
CA LEU A 91 17.61 -10.98 -2.28
C LEU A 91 17.85 -9.47 -2.07
N ALA A 92 16.90 -8.62 -2.47
CA ALA A 92 16.99 -7.18 -2.22
C ALA A 92 17.01 -6.86 -0.73
N LEU A 93 16.20 -7.55 0.09
CA LEU A 93 16.19 -7.38 1.54
C LEU A 93 17.49 -7.89 2.19
N ALA A 94 18.08 -8.98 1.69
CA ALA A 94 19.39 -9.44 2.12
C ALA A 94 20.50 -8.42 1.81
N ALA A 95 20.44 -7.81 0.62
CA ALA A 95 21.33 -6.70 0.26
C ALA A 95 21.13 -5.48 1.19
N ALA A 96 19.87 -5.14 1.52
CA ALA A 96 19.58 -4.07 2.47
C ALA A 96 20.11 -4.39 3.88
N ALA A 97 19.94 -5.65 4.36
CA ALA A 97 20.44 -6.11 5.66
C ALA A 97 21.97 -5.96 5.80
N THR A 98 22.69 -6.13 4.71
CA THR A 98 24.17 -6.04 4.65
C THR A 98 24.69 -4.67 4.20
N SER A 99 23.80 -3.71 3.96
CA SER A 99 24.17 -2.38 3.43
C SER A 99 25.17 -1.63 4.32
N ALA A 100 25.07 -1.77 5.65
CA ALA A 100 25.99 -1.15 6.60
C ALA A 100 27.44 -1.66 6.48
N LEU A 101 27.64 -2.83 5.88
CA LEU A 101 28.97 -3.42 5.66
C LEU A 101 29.59 -3.01 4.31
N ALA A 102 28.81 -2.40 3.44
CA ALA A 102 29.22 -2.05 2.10
C ALA A 102 29.78 -0.60 2.04
N PRO A 103 30.85 -0.35 1.26
CA PRO A 103 31.41 1.02 1.11
C PRO A 103 30.39 2.04 0.60
N ASN A 104 29.44 1.58 -0.24
CA ASN A 104 28.35 2.40 -0.81
C ASN A 104 26.98 1.97 -0.26
N GLY A 105 26.89 1.74 1.05
CA GLY A 105 25.70 1.15 1.69
C GLY A 105 24.41 1.89 1.41
N LEU A 106 24.46 3.22 1.35
CA LEU A 106 23.29 4.04 1.05
C LEU A 106 22.71 3.78 -0.37
N TRP A 107 23.59 3.65 -1.37
CA TRP A 107 23.18 3.33 -2.73
C TRP A 107 22.68 1.89 -2.86
N LEU A 108 23.29 0.97 -2.11
CA LEU A 108 22.84 -0.41 -2.05
C LEU A 108 21.44 -0.50 -1.44
N LEU A 109 21.18 0.23 -0.34
CA LEU A 109 19.87 0.34 0.28
C LEU A 109 18.84 0.93 -0.70
N ALA A 110 19.21 2.03 -1.39
CA ALA A 110 18.33 2.68 -2.36
C ALA A 110 17.95 1.73 -3.51
N ALA A 111 18.93 1.03 -4.11
CA ALA A 111 18.70 0.05 -5.16
C ALA A 111 17.81 -1.11 -4.66
N ALA A 112 18.07 -1.61 -3.44
CA ALA A 112 17.26 -2.65 -2.82
C ALA A 112 15.79 -2.21 -2.67
N MET A 113 15.53 -0.98 -2.25
CA MET A 113 14.14 -0.47 -2.09
C MET A 113 13.41 -0.36 -3.44
N VAL A 114 14.10 0.01 -4.52
CA VAL A 114 13.52 -0.03 -5.88
C VAL A 114 13.11 -1.46 -6.24
N VAL A 115 14.02 -2.43 -6.04
CA VAL A 115 13.74 -3.85 -6.36
C VAL A 115 12.60 -4.41 -5.50
N VAL A 116 12.52 -4.06 -4.22
CA VAL A 116 11.39 -4.43 -3.35
C VAL A 116 10.08 -3.89 -3.91
N GLY A 117 10.06 -2.63 -4.36
CA GLY A 117 8.89 -2.03 -4.98
C GLY A 117 8.47 -2.74 -6.27
N MET A 118 9.42 -2.98 -7.18
CA MET A 118 9.19 -3.72 -8.43
C MET A 118 8.63 -5.13 -8.15
N SER A 119 9.24 -5.83 -7.20
CA SER A 119 8.80 -7.16 -6.79
C SER A 119 7.38 -7.14 -6.21
N GLY A 120 7.05 -6.11 -5.42
CA GLY A 120 5.72 -5.91 -4.89
C GLY A 120 4.65 -5.73 -5.98
N ALA A 121 4.96 -5.02 -7.06
CA ALA A 121 4.06 -4.85 -8.21
C ALA A 121 3.78 -6.19 -8.92
N VAL A 122 4.84 -6.97 -9.21
CA VAL A 122 4.71 -8.30 -9.85
C VAL A 122 3.94 -9.27 -8.95
N PHE A 123 4.34 -9.35 -7.68
CA PHE A 123 3.70 -10.23 -6.71
C PHE A 123 2.20 -9.93 -6.55
N GLY A 124 1.85 -8.66 -6.39
CA GLY A 124 0.46 -8.21 -6.22
C GLY A 124 -0.40 -8.54 -7.45
N LEU A 125 0.10 -8.23 -8.65
CA LEU A 125 -0.62 -8.49 -9.90
C LEU A 125 -0.81 -9.99 -10.14
N ALA A 126 0.27 -10.79 -10.02
CA ALA A 126 0.22 -12.22 -10.26
C ALA A 126 -0.72 -12.94 -9.27
N ARG A 127 -0.73 -12.52 -8.00
CA ARG A 127 -1.66 -13.02 -6.97
C ARG A 127 -3.11 -12.68 -7.28
N GLN A 128 -3.37 -11.44 -7.66
CA GLN A 128 -4.72 -11.01 -8.04
C GLN A 128 -5.23 -11.78 -9.25
N LYS A 129 -4.39 -11.97 -10.27
CA LYS A 129 -4.71 -12.72 -11.49
C LYS A 129 -5.00 -14.19 -11.15
N TYR A 130 -4.10 -14.85 -10.41
CA TYR A 130 -4.28 -16.23 -9.95
C TYR A 130 -5.63 -16.44 -9.28
N LEU A 131 -6.00 -15.60 -8.29
CA LEU A 131 -7.29 -15.72 -7.60
C LEU A 131 -8.48 -15.49 -8.52
N THR A 132 -8.37 -14.58 -9.48
CA THR A 132 -9.43 -14.28 -10.42
C THR A 132 -9.69 -15.48 -11.36
N GLU A 133 -8.67 -16.25 -11.68
CA GLU A 133 -8.76 -17.44 -12.55
C GLU A 133 -9.14 -18.70 -11.75
N ALA A 134 -8.52 -18.90 -10.56
CA ALA A 134 -8.75 -20.09 -9.74
C ALA A 134 -10.11 -20.12 -9.04
N VAL A 135 -10.79 -18.97 -8.89
CA VAL A 135 -12.02 -18.88 -8.11
C VAL A 135 -13.23 -18.63 -9.03
N PRO A 136 -14.34 -19.39 -8.88
CA PRO A 136 -15.57 -19.15 -9.62
C PRO A 136 -16.08 -17.72 -9.46
N VAL A 137 -16.70 -17.16 -10.51
CA VAL A 137 -17.13 -15.75 -10.58
C VAL A 137 -17.94 -15.32 -9.35
N ALA A 138 -18.82 -16.18 -8.86
CA ALA A 138 -19.68 -15.91 -7.68
C ALA A 138 -18.88 -15.65 -6.38
N PHE A 139 -17.64 -16.18 -6.27
CA PHE A 139 -16.80 -16.07 -5.07
C PHE A 139 -15.60 -15.12 -5.23
N ARG A 140 -15.35 -14.59 -6.45
CA ARG A 140 -14.17 -13.74 -6.75
C ARG A 140 -14.08 -12.50 -5.86
N ALA A 141 -15.20 -11.78 -5.68
CA ALA A 141 -15.22 -10.57 -4.84
C ALA A 141 -14.81 -10.91 -3.40
N ARG A 142 -15.33 -12.00 -2.85
CA ARG A 142 -15.00 -12.47 -1.50
C ARG A 142 -13.51 -12.90 -1.40
N ALA A 143 -13.00 -13.62 -2.40
CA ALA A 143 -11.61 -14.06 -2.43
C ALA A 143 -10.63 -12.87 -2.51
N LEU A 144 -10.89 -11.88 -3.37
CA LEU A 144 -10.07 -10.68 -3.50
C LEU A 144 -10.13 -9.80 -2.23
N SER A 145 -11.30 -9.69 -1.60
CA SER A 145 -11.42 -8.99 -0.31
C SER A 145 -10.63 -9.71 0.79
N THR A 146 -10.68 -11.04 0.84
CA THR A 146 -9.88 -11.84 1.78
C THR A 146 -8.39 -11.67 1.52
N LEU A 147 -7.95 -11.63 0.25
CA LEU A 147 -6.56 -11.36 -0.11
C LEU A 147 -6.05 -10.03 0.47
N GLY A 148 -6.85 -8.97 0.30
CA GLY A 148 -6.54 -7.66 0.87
C GLY A 148 -6.48 -7.67 2.41
N GLY A 149 -7.41 -8.38 3.05
CA GLY A 149 -7.44 -8.55 4.51
C GLY A 149 -6.21 -9.30 5.05
N VAL A 150 -5.84 -10.42 4.40
CA VAL A 150 -4.68 -11.22 4.78
C VAL A 150 -3.37 -10.42 4.62
N ASN A 151 -3.23 -9.66 3.52
CA ASN A 151 -2.08 -8.77 3.36
C ASN A 151 -1.96 -7.76 4.51
N ARG A 152 -3.07 -7.17 4.95
CA ARG A 152 -3.10 -6.23 6.08
C ARG A 152 -2.69 -6.87 7.39
N ILE A 153 -3.14 -8.11 7.64
CA ILE A 153 -2.71 -8.89 8.82
C ILE A 153 -1.19 -9.07 8.79
N GLY A 154 -0.62 -9.41 7.63
CA GLY A 154 0.84 -9.52 7.47
C GLY A 154 1.56 -8.21 7.76
N VAL A 155 1.13 -7.12 7.13
CA VAL A 155 1.72 -5.78 7.33
C VAL A 155 1.60 -5.32 8.80
N PHE A 156 0.55 -5.72 9.50
CA PHE A 156 0.37 -5.46 10.92
C PHE A 156 1.34 -6.27 11.80
N ILE A 157 1.54 -7.56 11.52
CA ILE A 157 2.45 -8.43 12.29
C ILE A 157 3.91 -8.02 12.08
N GLY A 158 4.25 -7.55 10.86
CA GLY A 158 5.62 -7.25 10.45
C GLY A 158 6.42 -6.37 11.40
N PRO A 159 5.94 -5.18 11.80
CA PRO A 159 6.68 -4.28 12.68
C PRO A 159 7.03 -4.89 14.04
N PHE A 160 6.15 -5.73 14.60
CA PHE A 160 6.41 -6.42 15.87
C PHE A 160 7.45 -7.53 15.70
N ALA A 161 7.37 -8.31 14.62
CA ALA A 161 8.39 -9.31 14.30
C ALA A 161 9.75 -8.64 14.04
N GLY A 162 9.76 -7.52 13.31
CA GLY A 162 10.95 -6.70 13.08
C GLY A 162 11.52 -6.15 14.38
N ALA A 163 10.69 -5.57 15.25
CA ALA A 163 11.09 -5.05 16.55
C ALA A 163 11.73 -6.14 17.45
N ALA A 164 11.14 -7.34 17.46
CA ALA A 164 11.70 -8.46 18.22
C ALA A 164 13.06 -8.90 17.66
N ALA A 165 13.22 -9.01 16.32
CA ALA A 165 14.49 -9.39 15.70
C ALA A 165 15.57 -8.32 15.89
N MET A 166 15.20 -7.04 15.90
CA MET A 166 16.15 -5.93 16.12
C MET A 166 16.79 -5.95 17.50
N GLN A 167 16.19 -6.56 18.50
CA GLN A 167 16.80 -6.72 19.84
C GLN A 167 18.06 -7.61 19.81
N PHE A 168 18.14 -8.53 18.83
CA PHE A 168 19.26 -9.48 18.72
C PHE A 168 20.26 -9.08 17.62
N PHE A 169 19.78 -8.49 16.53
CA PHE A 169 20.56 -8.24 15.31
C PHE A 169 20.67 -6.75 14.95
N GLY A 170 20.26 -5.83 15.84
CA GLY A 170 20.19 -4.42 15.52
C GLY A 170 19.19 -4.16 14.37
N ILE A 171 19.33 -3.01 13.72
CA ILE A 171 18.38 -2.57 12.66
C ILE A 171 18.28 -3.57 11.49
N SER A 172 19.36 -4.33 11.20
CA SER A 172 19.36 -5.36 10.16
C SER A 172 18.39 -6.52 10.46
N GLY A 173 18.03 -6.75 11.73
CA GLY A 173 17.07 -7.78 12.15
C GLY A 173 15.72 -7.66 11.46
N ALA A 174 15.23 -6.44 11.21
CA ALA A 174 13.98 -6.23 10.49
C ALA A 174 14.05 -6.70 9.02
N TYR A 175 15.19 -6.49 8.36
CA TYR A 175 15.41 -6.98 7.00
C TYR A 175 15.53 -8.50 6.96
N TRP A 176 16.18 -9.13 7.95
CA TRP A 176 16.26 -10.58 8.05
C TRP A 176 14.90 -11.23 8.26
N VAL A 177 13.99 -10.61 9.05
CA VAL A 177 12.59 -11.04 9.11
C VAL A 177 11.96 -11.01 7.71
N GLY A 178 12.22 -9.93 6.96
CA GLY A 178 11.77 -9.81 5.57
C GLY A 178 12.33 -10.93 4.68
N VAL A 179 13.63 -11.23 4.76
CA VAL A 179 14.28 -12.32 3.98
C VAL A 179 13.61 -13.66 4.27
N VAL A 180 13.45 -14.02 5.55
CA VAL A 180 12.80 -15.27 5.95
C VAL A 180 11.36 -15.34 5.47
N ALA A 181 10.61 -14.24 5.61
CA ALA A 181 9.24 -14.18 5.16
C ALA A 181 9.12 -14.31 3.63
N MET A 182 10.01 -13.67 2.85
CA MET A 182 10.05 -13.79 1.39
C MET A 182 10.47 -15.20 0.93
N ALA A 183 11.46 -15.82 1.59
CA ALA A 183 11.85 -17.19 1.31
C ALA A 183 10.69 -18.16 1.58
N ALA A 184 10.01 -18.02 2.73
CA ALA A 184 8.83 -18.81 3.06
C ALA A 184 7.68 -18.57 2.06
N ALA A 185 7.46 -17.32 1.63
CA ALA A 185 6.47 -17.00 0.60
C ALA A 185 6.80 -17.64 -0.74
N ALA A 186 8.07 -17.62 -1.16
CA ALA A 186 8.54 -18.29 -2.38
C ALA A 186 8.32 -19.80 -2.31
N LEU A 187 8.76 -20.45 -1.23
CA LEU A 187 8.59 -21.90 -1.02
C LEU A 187 7.12 -22.30 -1.01
N LEU A 188 6.28 -21.55 -0.28
CA LEU A 188 4.85 -21.84 -0.24
C LEU A 188 4.19 -21.61 -1.61
N SER A 189 4.68 -20.65 -2.40
CA SER A 189 4.17 -20.39 -3.75
C SER A 189 4.49 -21.51 -4.74
N LEU A 190 5.49 -22.34 -4.49
CA LEU A 190 5.77 -23.54 -5.29
C LEU A 190 4.64 -24.58 -5.21
N THR A 191 3.85 -24.57 -4.14
CA THR A 191 2.70 -25.47 -3.98
C THR A 191 1.44 -25.00 -4.73
N ILE A 192 1.48 -23.79 -5.32
CA ILE A 192 0.36 -23.25 -6.10
C ILE A 192 0.23 -24.09 -7.39
N PRO A 193 -0.95 -24.64 -7.71
CA PRO A 193 -1.16 -25.35 -8.98
C PRO A 193 -0.95 -24.40 -10.15
N ASP A 194 -0.27 -24.87 -11.20
CA ASP A 194 -0.25 -24.15 -12.47
C ASP A 194 -1.67 -24.19 -13.07
N LEU A 195 -2.25 -23.04 -13.22
CA LEU A 195 -3.50 -22.93 -13.99
C LEU A 195 -3.09 -23.05 -15.46
N ALA A 196 -3.59 -24.08 -16.14
CA ALA A 196 -3.49 -24.16 -17.58
C ALA A 196 -4.05 -22.85 -18.15
N THR A 197 -3.18 -22.04 -18.75
CA THR A 197 -3.60 -20.82 -19.42
C THR A 197 -4.54 -21.28 -20.54
N PRO A 198 -5.86 -21.04 -20.47
CA PRO A 198 -6.65 -21.14 -21.67
C PRO A 198 -6.03 -20.10 -22.61
N ASP A 199 -5.69 -20.50 -23.83
CA ASP A 199 -5.37 -19.55 -24.90
C ASP A 199 -6.46 -18.49 -24.86
N ALA A 200 -6.17 -17.36 -24.20
CA ALA A 200 -7.10 -16.26 -24.20
C ALA A 200 -7.20 -15.82 -25.65
N PRO A 201 -8.37 -15.86 -26.28
CA PRO A 201 -8.52 -15.32 -27.61
C PRO A 201 -8.08 -13.86 -27.53
N LEU A 202 -7.01 -13.52 -28.23
CA LEU A 202 -6.61 -12.14 -28.54
C LEU A 202 -7.66 -11.46 -29.45
N GLY A 203 -8.94 -11.85 -29.34
CA GLY A 203 -10.04 -11.52 -30.22
C GLY A 203 -11.36 -11.28 -29.48
N GLY A 204 -11.35 -10.54 -28.38
CA GLY A 204 -12.55 -9.82 -27.98
C GLY A 204 -12.55 -8.50 -28.75
N ASP A 205 -13.64 -8.24 -29.52
CA ASP A 205 -13.87 -7.05 -30.34
C ASP A 205 -13.06 -5.81 -29.94
N ALA A 206 -11.89 -5.64 -30.55
CA ALA A 206 -11.02 -4.47 -30.37
C ALA A 206 -11.65 -3.18 -30.96
N GLY A 207 -12.80 -3.32 -31.60
CA GLY A 207 -13.45 -2.24 -32.33
C GLY A 207 -14.36 -1.32 -31.53
N SER A 208 -14.68 -1.63 -30.23
CA SER A 208 -15.66 -0.83 -29.49
C SER A 208 -15.23 -0.41 -28.06
N GLN A 209 -14.05 -0.77 -27.60
CA GLN A 209 -13.59 -0.36 -26.27
C GLN A 209 -13.04 1.08 -26.31
N PRO A 210 -13.52 1.97 -25.42
CA PRO A 210 -13.00 3.33 -25.36
C PRO A 210 -11.51 3.34 -25.03
N THR A 211 -10.74 4.19 -25.71
CA THR A 211 -9.31 4.36 -25.43
C THR A 211 -9.10 5.02 -24.07
N LEU A 212 -7.93 4.81 -23.47
CA LEU A 212 -7.54 5.42 -22.19
C LEU A 212 -7.67 6.95 -22.23
N ARG A 213 -7.29 7.56 -23.36
CA ARG A 213 -7.44 9.01 -23.61
C ARG A 213 -8.91 9.43 -23.67
N SER A 214 -9.76 8.67 -24.34
CA SER A 214 -11.19 8.96 -24.42
C SER A 214 -11.84 8.93 -23.03
N VAL A 215 -11.54 7.93 -22.21
CA VAL A 215 -12.05 7.83 -20.83
C VAL A 215 -11.52 8.96 -19.96
N ALA A 216 -10.23 9.32 -20.09
CA ALA A 216 -9.63 10.42 -19.33
C ALA A 216 -10.32 11.76 -19.64
N VAL A 217 -10.58 12.05 -20.91
CA VAL A 217 -11.22 13.31 -21.32
C VAL A 217 -12.71 13.32 -20.96
N SER A 218 -13.45 12.24 -21.21
CA SER A 218 -14.89 12.18 -20.91
C SER A 218 -15.20 12.25 -19.40
N HIS A 219 -14.27 11.79 -18.55
CA HIS A 219 -14.41 11.82 -17.10
C HIS A 219 -13.44 12.79 -16.40
N ALA A 220 -12.86 13.75 -17.15
CA ALA A 220 -11.89 14.69 -16.61
C ALA A 220 -12.41 15.45 -15.37
N GLY A 221 -13.69 15.81 -15.36
CA GLY A 221 -14.31 16.45 -14.20
C GLY A 221 -14.26 15.61 -12.92
N VAL A 222 -14.43 14.29 -13.01
CA VAL A 222 -14.33 13.36 -11.86
C VAL A 222 -12.87 13.22 -11.43
N PHE A 223 -11.95 13.08 -12.37
CA PHE A 223 -10.52 12.95 -12.06
C PHE A 223 -9.95 14.24 -11.45
N LEU A 224 -10.26 15.41 -11.99
CA LEU A 224 -9.76 16.69 -11.48
C LEU A 224 -10.42 17.12 -10.16
N SER A 225 -11.58 16.58 -9.82
CA SER A 225 -12.25 16.88 -8.55
C SER A 225 -12.05 15.76 -7.53
N LEU A 226 -12.79 14.66 -7.65
CA LEU A 226 -12.74 13.55 -6.70
C LEU A 226 -11.40 12.82 -6.73
N GLY A 227 -10.82 12.66 -7.92
CA GLY A 227 -9.49 12.07 -8.09
C GLY A 227 -8.40 12.87 -7.38
N MET A 228 -8.48 14.21 -7.35
CA MET A 228 -7.58 15.04 -6.55
C MET A 228 -7.73 14.75 -5.05
N GLY A 229 -8.96 14.57 -4.56
CA GLY A 229 -9.21 14.16 -3.19
C GLY A 229 -8.56 12.81 -2.85
N ILE A 230 -8.60 11.85 -3.77
CA ILE A 230 -7.96 10.54 -3.61
C ILE A 230 -6.42 10.65 -3.64
N LEU A 231 -5.88 11.48 -4.52
CA LEU A 231 -4.44 11.76 -4.58
C LEU A 231 -3.95 12.32 -3.24
N LEU A 232 -4.61 13.34 -2.71
CA LEU A 232 -4.29 13.97 -1.43
C LEU A 232 -4.45 12.98 -0.24
N LEU A 233 -5.52 12.19 -0.23
CA LEU A 233 -5.72 11.15 0.78
C LEU A 233 -4.62 10.10 0.73
N SER A 234 -4.22 9.65 -0.45
CA SER A 234 -3.15 8.67 -0.63
C SER A 234 -1.79 9.22 -0.20
N ALA A 235 -1.51 10.49 -0.50
CA ALA A 235 -0.33 11.20 -0.04
C ALA A 235 -0.26 11.26 1.50
N LEU A 236 -1.36 11.61 2.12
CA LEU A 236 -1.49 11.68 3.58
C LEU A 236 -1.26 10.31 4.23
N ARG A 237 -1.84 9.26 3.67
CA ARG A 237 -1.73 7.88 4.17
C ARG A 237 -0.31 7.32 4.08
N SER A 238 0.38 7.56 2.98
CA SER A 238 1.75 7.07 2.76
C SER A 238 2.78 7.82 3.61
N SER A 239 2.54 9.10 3.91
CA SER A 239 3.47 9.92 4.70
C SER A 239 3.71 9.37 6.10
N ARG A 240 2.75 8.64 6.71
CA ARG A 240 2.93 8.02 8.03
C ARG A 240 4.11 7.04 8.07
N GLN A 241 4.42 6.39 6.95
CA GLN A 241 5.52 5.41 6.85
C GLN A 241 6.89 6.06 7.04
N VAL A 242 6.97 7.35 6.77
CA VAL A 242 8.19 8.16 6.88
C VAL A 242 8.16 9.03 8.14
N VAL A 243 7.02 9.65 8.43
CA VAL A 243 6.87 10.62 9.52
C VAL A 243 7.09 9.97 10.88
N ILE A 244 6.45 8.83 11.15
CA ILE A 244 6.55 8.17 12.47
C ILE A 244 8.01 7.76 12.77
N PRO A 245 8.73 7.03 11.90
CA PRO A 245 10.11 6.64 12.18
C PRO A 245 11.06 7.84 12.26
N LEU A 246 10.96 8.80 11.34
CA LEU A 246 11.87 9.96 11.36
C LEU A 246 11.65 10.90 12.54
N TRP A 247 10.39 11.03 13.02
CA TRP A 247 10.13 11.80 14.23
C TRP A 247 10.61 11.07 15.48
N ALA A 248 10.48 9.74 15.53
CA ALA A 248 11.05 8.93 16.59
C ALA A 248 12.60 9.08 16.64
N ASP A 249 13.29 9.04 15.49
CA ASP A 249 14.72 9.31 15.38
C ASP A 249 15.08 10.73 15.85
N HIS A 250 14.28 11.74 15.47
CA HIS A 250 14.44 13.13 15.92
C HIS A 250 14.35 13.27 17.46
N LEU A 251 13.50 12.46 18.11
CA LEU A 251 13.37 12.40 19.56
C LEU A 251 14.42 11.52 20.23
N GLY A 252 15.37 10.95 19.48
CA GLY A 252 16.41 10.06 20.00
C GLY A 252 15.94 8.66 20.39
N MET A 253 14.79 8.22 19.86
CA MET A 253 14.29 6.87 20.11
C MET A 253 14.99 5.85 19.22
N ASP A 254 15.13 4.63 19.73
CA ASP A 254 15.68 3.51 18.95
C ASP A 254 14.68 2.98 17.90
N ALA A 255 15.20 2.23 16.94
CA ALA A 255 14.42 1.67 15.84
C ALA A 255 13.32 0.70 16.32
N THR A 256 13.54 0.02 17.44
CA THR A 256 12.56 -0.88 18.05
C THR A 256 11.32 -0.10 18.52
N SER A 257 11.53 1.00 19.24
CA SER A 257 10.46 1.90 19.71
C SER A 257 9.68 2.50 18.53
N ALA A 258 10.39 2.96 17.48
CA ALA A 258 9.75 3.47 16.28
C ALA A 258 8.87 2.42 15.60
N SER A 259 9.35 1.18 15.49
CA SER A 259 8.60 0.05 14.91
C SER A 259 7.39 -0.35 15.75
N LEU A 260 7.49 -0.32 17.08
CA LEU A 260 6.36 -0.58 17.98
C LEU A 260 5.28 0.49 17.85
N ILE A 261 5.66 1.78 17.82
CA ILE A 261 4.70 2.89 17.62
C ILE A 261 4.00 2.73 16.25
N TYR A 262 4.76 2.43 15.20
CA TYR A 262 4.21 2.20 13.86
C TYR A 262 3.26 1.00 13.82
N GLY A 263 3.64 -0.11 14.46
CA GLY A 263 2.83 -1.32 14.57
C GLY A 263 1.54 -1.09 15.34
N LEU A 264 1.59 -0.37 16.48
CA LEU A 264 0.40 -0.03 17.28
C LEU A 264 -0.55 0.89 16.51
N SER A 265 -0.02 1.85 15.73
CA SER A 265 -0.82 2.65 14.80
C SER A 265 -1.54 1.76 13.78
N GLY A 266 -0.87 0.72 13.26
CA GLY A 266 -1.45 -0.30 12.38
C GLY A 266 -2.51 -1.17 13.06
N ALA A 267 -2.39 -1.43 14.37
CA ALA A 267 -3.39 -2.16 15.13
C ALA A 267 -4.73 -1.41 15.17
N ILE A 268 -4.69 -0.10 15.47
CA ILE A 268 -5.89 0.75 15.47
C ILE A 268 -6.51 0.82 14.06
N ASP A 269 -5.68 0.98 13.02
CA ASP A 269 -6.14 0.94 11.62
C ASP A 269 -6.95 -0.35 11.34
N MET A 270 -6.43 -1.50 11.76
CA MET A 270 -7.06 -2.79 11.54
C MET A 270 -8.37 -2.96 12.33
N LEU A 271 -8.43 -2.48 13.58
CA LEU A 271 -9.64 -2.56 14.42
C LEU A 271 -10.78 -1.70 13.88
N VAL A 272 -10.46 -0.53 13.33
CA VAL A 272 -11.43 0.47 12.88
C VAL A 272 -11.95 0.19 11.47
N PHE A 273 -11.20 -0.52 10.65
CA PHE A 273 -11.53 -0.81 9.24
C PHE A 273 -12.93 -1.38 9.03
N TYR A 274 -13.33 -2.39 9.80
CA TYR A 274 -14.62 -3.05 9.60
C TYR A 274 -15.82 -2.19 10.05
N PRO A 275 -15.81 -1.55 11.23
CA PRO A 275 -16.84 -0.58 11.60
C PRO A 275 -16.98 0.59 10.62
N ALA A 276 -15.85 1.09 10.11
CA ALA A 276 -15.83 2.20 9.16
C ALA A 276 -16.49 1.83 7.81
N GLY A 277 -16.27 0.60 7.33
CA GLY A 277 -16.95 0.09 6.16
C GLY A 277 -18.48 0.10 6.32
N ARG A 278 -18.99 -0.38 7.47
CA ARG A 278 -20.42 -0.32 7.78
C ARG A 278 -20.97 1.09 7.86
N LEU A 279 -20.19 2.03 8.42
CA LEU A 279 -20.57 3.44 8.49
C LEU A 279 -20.69 4.04 7.08
N MET A 280 -19.71 3.75 6.22
CA MET A 280 -19.67 4.19 4.82
C MET A 280 -20.88 3.69 4.02
N ASP A 281 -21.31 2.44 4.25
CA ASP A 281 -22.47 1.86 3.56
C ASP A 281 -23.79 2.46 4.07
N ARG A 282 -23.91 2.74 5.37
CA ARG A 282 -25.16 3.23 5.98
C ARG A 282 -25.34 4.75 5.83
N LYS A 283 -24.30 5.55 6.13
CA LYS A 283 -24.39 7.01 6.16
C LYS A 283 -23.81 7.69 4.91
N GLY A 284 -23.09 6.92 4.08
CA GLY A 284 -22.50 7.43 2.84
C GLY A 284 -21.01 7.81 3.00
N ARG A 285 -20.38 8.01 1.84
CA ARG A 285 -18.92 8.16 1.69
C ARG A 285 -18.36 9.41 2.38
N GLN A 286 -19.13 10.50 2.44
CA GLN A 286 -18.72 11.77 3.07
C GLN A 286 -18.44 11.62 4.58
N TRP A 287 -19.22 10.77 5.29
CA TRP A 287 -19.06 10.51 6.73
C TRP A 287 -17.81 9.73 7.09
N VAL A 288 -17.12 9.23 6.09
CA VAL A 288 -15.85 8.51 6.21
C VAL A 288 -14.71 9.39 5.66
N ALA A 289 -14.89 9.97 4.47
CA ALA A 289 -13.86 10.73 3.79
C ALA A 289 -13.40 11.98 4.55
N ILE A 290 -14.36 12.79 4.98
CA ILE A 290 -14.06 14.07 5.63
C ILE A 290 -13.44 13.86 7.02
N PRO A 291 -14.05 13.09 7.95
CA PRO A 291 -13.45 12.90 9.28
C PRO A 291 -12.09 12.22 9.22
N SER A 292 -11.88 11.24 8.33
CA SER A 292 -10.59 10.53 8.24
C SER A 292 -9.46 11.45 7.83
N THR A 293 -9.67 12.31 6.83
CA THR A 293 -8.65 13.25 6.35
C THR A 293 -8.37 14.36 7.36
N LEU A 294 -9.39 14.88 8.05
CA LEU A 294 -9.22 15.83 9.15
C LEU A 294 -8.43 15.23 10.32
N LEU A 295 -8.79 14.02 10.75
CA LEU A 295 -8.08 13.33 11.85
C LEU A 295 -6.61 13.08 11.52
N MET A 296 -6.31 12.56 10.31
CA MET A 296 -4.91 12.33 9.91
C MET A 296 -4.15 13.66 9.74
N GLY A 297 -4.77 14.68 9.14
CA GLY A 297 -4.16 16.00 9.01
C GLY A 297 -3.85 16.62 10.36
N THR A 298 -4.82 16.61 11.30
CA THR A 298 -4.62 17.10 12.66
C THR A 298 -3.52 16.33 13.39
N ALA A 299 -3.52 15.00 13.29
CA ALA A 299 -2.49 14.17 13.93
C ALA A 299 -1.08 14.50 13.40
N LEU A 300 -0.92 14.71 12.09
CA LEU A 300 0.36 15.14 11.51
C LEU A 300 0.77 16.53 11.99
N LEU A 301 -0.15 17.47 12.18
CA LEU A 301 0.16 18.79 12.76
C LEU A 301 0.55 18.70 14.24
N LEU A 302 0.05 17.70 14.96
CA LEU A 302 0.38 17.49 16.39
C LEU A 302 1.74 16.83 16.56
N ILE A 303 2.22 16.01 15.62
CA ILE A 303 3.50 15.28 15.75
C ILE A 303 4.66 16.23 16.07
N PRO A 304 4.88 17.36 15.38
CA PRO A 304 6.00 18.27 15.70
C PRO A 304 5.93 18.90 17.10
N LEU A 305 4.79 18.82 17.76
CA LEU A 305 4.59 19.30 19.14
C LEU A 305 4.86 18.21 20.18
N THR A 306 5.08 16.97 19.77
CA THR A 306 5.37 15.86 20.68
C THR A 306 6.85 15.84 21.04
N GLY A 307 7.14 15.65 22.35
CA GLY A 307 8.51 15.56 22.88
C GLY A 307 8.77 14.24 23.63
N SER A 308 7.90 13.23 23.52
CA SER A 308 8.04 11.98 24.26
C SER A 308 7.48 10.79 23.49
N PHE A 309 7.85 9.57 23.91
CA PHE A 309 7.29 8.32 23.40
C PHE A 309 5.76 8.30 23.43
N VAL A 310 5.17 8.68 24.58
CA VAL A 310 3.71 8.67 24.75
C VAL A 310 3.04 9.68 23.83
N GLY A 311 3.61 10.88 23.71
CA GLY A 311 3.08 11.93 22.80
C GLY A 311 3.06 11.47 21.36
N LEU A 312 4.19 10.91 20.87
CA LEU A 312 4.28 10.38 19.51
C LEU A 312 3.36 9.17 19.31
N LEU A 313 3.26 8.27 20.30
CA LEU A 313 2.36 7.12 20.25
C LEU A 313 0.90 7.59 20.10
N LEU A 314 0.43 8.54 20.90
CA LEU A 314 -0.94 9.05 20.80
C LEU A 314 -1.24 9.68 19.45
N ALA A 315 -0.31 10.48 18.91
CA ALA A 315 -0.44 11.04 17.56
C ALA A 315 -0.47 9.95 16.48
N ALA A 316 0.39 8.93 16.60
CA ALA A 316 0.43 7.79 15.68
C ALA A 316 -0.86 6.94 15.75
N LEU A 317 -1.43 6.73 16.94
CA LEU A 317 -2.73 6.05 17.11
C LEU A 317 -3.86 6.84 16.44
N LEU A 318 -3.83 8.19 16.55
CA LEU A 318 -4.80 9.05 15.87
C LEU A 318 -4.67 8.95 14.34
N ILE A 319 -3.44 8.89 13.81
CA ILE A 319 -3.20 8.62 12.37
C ILE A 319 -3.76 7.25 11.99
N GLY A 320 -3.47 6.20 12.78
CA GLY A 320 -3.97 4.84 12.55
C GLY A 320 -5.50 4.79 12.54
N PHE A 321 -6.15 5.49 13.47
CA PHE A 321 -7.61 5.60 13.53
C PHE A 321 -8.19 6.27 12.27
N GLY A 322 -7.64 7.44 11.86
CA GLY A 322 -8.06 8.12 10.64
C GLY A 322 -7.82 7.27 9.39
N ASN A 323 -6.68 6.56 9.31
CA ASN A 323 -6.37 5.67 8.21
C ASN A 323 -7.33 4.47 8.13
N GLY A 324 -7.66 3.86 9.27
CA GLY A 324 -8.62 2.76 9.37
C GLY A 324 -10.00 3.16 8.87
N ILE A 325 -10.48 4.36 9.26
CA ILE A 325 -11.76 4.91 8.77
C ILE A 325 -11.76 5.01 7.24
N SER A 326 -10.69 5.49 6.60
CA SER A 326 -10.62 5.70 5.15
C SER A 326 -10.30 4.45 4.32
N SER A 327 -10.15 3.31 4.95
CA SER A 327 -9.47 2.15 4.39
C SER A 327 -10.08 1.57 3.09
N GLY A 328 -11.40 1.57 2.94
CA GLY A 328 -12.08 1.11 1.72
C GLY A 328 -12.40 2.22 0.72
N LEU A 329 -12.20 3.48 1.11
CA LEU A 329 -12.75 4.64 0.42
C LEU A 329 -12.28 4.77 -1.04
N VAL A 330 -10.98 4.56 -1.28
CA VAL A 330 -10.39 4.67 -2.63
C VAL A 330 -11.03 3.69 -3.60
N MET A 331 -11.17 2.42 -3.20
CA MET A 331 -11.77 1.38 -4.05
C MET A 331 -13.26 1.62 -4.25
N THR A 332 -13.98 2.00 -3.19
CA THR A 332 -15.42 2.23 -3.25
C THR A 332 -15.76 3.42 -4.14
N LEU A 333 -15.07 4.54 -4.00
CA LEU A 333 -15.28 5.71 -4.86
C LEU A 333 -14.91 5.41 -6.32
N GLY A 334 -13.82 4.66 -6.56
CA GLY A 334 -13.46 4.22 -7.91
C GLY A 334 -14.56 3.36 -8.55
N ALA A 335 -15.12 2.42 -7.80
CA ALA A 335 -16.22 1.57 -8.28
C ALA A 335 -17.52 2.36 -8.50
N ASP A 336 -17.83 3.29 -7.57
CA ASP A 336 -19.07 4.10 -7.63
C ASP A 336 -19.13 5.03 -8.83
N PHE A 337 -17.98 5.56 -9.29
CA PHE A 337 -17.90 6.53 -10.39
C PHE A 337 -17.38 5.94 -11.70
N SER A 338 -17.04 4.64 -11.72
CA SER A 338 -16.62 3.98 -12.95
C SER A 338 -17.79 3.80 -13.93
N PRO A 339 -17.61 4.12 -15.22
CA PRO A 339 -18.63 3.89 -16.24
C PRO A 339 -18.76 2.40 -16.57
N ASP A 340 -19.91 2.00 -17.15
CA ASP A 340 -20.11 0.62 -17.60
C ASP A 340 -19.18 0.27 -18.78
N ARG A 341 -19.02 1.21 -19.76
CA ARG A 341 -18.08 1.07 -20.87
C ARG A 341 -16.76 1.77 -20.52
N GLY A 342 -15.64 1.04 -20.63
CA GLY A 342 -14.32 1.57 -20.27
C GLY A 342 -14.02 1.55 -18.77
N ARG A 343 -14.70 0.70 -18.00
CA ARG A 343 -14.52 0.55 -16.55
C ARG A 343 -13.08 0.22 -16.18
N GLY A 344 -12.44 -0.66 -16.92
CA GLY A 344 -11.04 -1.04 -16.69
C GLY A 344 -10.09 0.14 -16.85
N GLN A 345 -10.25 0.93 -17.91
CA GLN A 345 -9.45 2.12 -18.20
C GLN A 345 -9.67 3.20 -17.12
N PHE A 346 -10.93 3.40 -16.69
CA PHE A 346 -11.25 4.34 -15.60
C PHE A 346 -10.58 3.94 -14.30
N LEU A 347 -10.72 2.68 -13.87
CA LEU A 347 -10.11 2.18 -12.64
C LEU A 347 -8.57 2.18 -12.71
N GLY A 348 -7.99 1.98 -13.88
CA GLY A 348 -6.55 2.12 -14.11
C GLY A 348 -6.07 3.55 -13.86
N LEU A 349 -6.75 4.56 -14.42
CA LEU A 349 -6.45 5.98 -14.18
C LEU A 349 -6.69 6.37 -12.71
N TRP A 350 -7.75 5.85 -12.11
CA TRP A 350 -8.06 6.07 -10.70
C TRP A 350 -6.95 5.55 -9.78
N ARG A 351 -6.48 4.34 -10.05
CA ARG A 351 -5.36 3.75 -9.32
C ARG A 351 -4.07 4.53 -9.54
N PHE A 352 -3.81 4.98 -10.77
CA PHE A 352 -2.66 5.83 -11.09
C PHE A 352 -2.65 7.11 -10.23
N MET A 353 -3.80 7.76 -10.03
CA MET A 353 -3.89 8.94 -9.15
C MET A 353 -3.62 8.59 -7.70
N ALA A 354 -4.13 7.46 -7.20
CA ALA A 354 -3.86 7.00 -5.84
C ALA A 354 -2.37 6.70 -5.63
N ASP A 355 -1.74 6.01 -6.59
CA ASP A 355 -0.32 5.65 -6.54
C ASP A 355 0.57 6.90 -6.67
N ALA A 356 0.20 7.87 -7.53
CA ALA A 356 0.87 9.16 -7.61
C ALA A 356 0.81 9.93 -6.29
N GLY A 357 -0.34 9.91 -5.60
CA GLY A 357 -0.48 10.47 -4.26
C GLY A 357 0.41 9.76 -3.25
N SER A 358 0.40 8.43 -3.25
CA SER A 358 1.20 7.62 -2.32
C SER A 358 2.71 7.87 -2.46
N THR A 359 3.18 8.14 -3.67
CA THR A 359 4.57 8.53 -3.94
C THR A 359 4.81 10.00 -3.63
N GLY A 360 3.85 10.87 -3.99
CA GLY A 360 3.95 12.32 -3.85
C GLY A 360 4.00 12.81 -2.40
N GLY A 361 3.32 12.13 -1.47
CA GLY A 361 3.32 12.50 -0.04
C GLY A 361 4.72 12.51 0.58
N PRO A 362 5.44 11.38 0.58
CA PRO A 362 6.82 11.34 1.05
C PRO A 362 7.79 12.23 0.26
N VAL A 363 7.58 12.44 -1.06
CA VAL A 363 8.37 13.39 -1.85
C VAL A 363 8.18 14.82 -1.37
N LEU A 364 6.94 15.23 -1.12
CA LEU A 364 6.63 16.56 -0.56
C LEU A 364 7.29 16.72 0.82
N LEU A 365 7.16 15.71 1.69
CA LEU A 365 7.81 15.70 3.00
C LEU A 365 9.33 15.90 2.85
N SER A 366 9.97 15.11 1.98
CA SER A 366 11.41 15.21 1.69
C SER A 366 11.80 16.60 1.19
N GLY A 367 11.08 17.14 0.22
CA GLY A 367 11.36 18.45 -0.38
C GLY A 367 11.26 19.59 0.64
N VAL A 368 10.16 19.63 1.44
CA VAL A 368 10.02 20.67 2.47
C VAL A 368 11.04 20.49 3.59
N THR A 369 11.36 19.24 3.97
CA THR A 369 12.38 18.96 4.99
C THR A 369 13.77 19.40 4.52
N ALA A 370 14.10 19.29 3.23
CA ALA A 370 15.38 19.75 2.68
C ALA A 370 15.52 21.28 2.69
N LEU A 371 14.40 22.00 2.53
CA LEU A 371 14.38 23.48 2.47
C LEU A 371 14.26 24.13 3.86
N ALA A 372 13.63 23.46 4.81
CA ALA A 372 13.37 24.00 6.14
C ALA A 372 13.88 23.06 7.24
N SER A 373 13.04 22.13 7.69
CA SER A 373 13.37 21.09 8.65
C SER A 373 12.28 20.04 8.69
N LEU A 374 12.44 18.97 9.50
CA LEU A 374 11.49 17.86 9.57
C LEU A 374 10.09 18.31 10.08
N GLY A 375 10.04 19.17 11.11
CA GLY A 375 8.76 19.66 11.66
C GLY A 375 7.87 20.36 10.63
N PRO A 376 8.35 21.41 9.95
CA PRO A 376 7.65 22.04 8.82
C PRO A 376 7.28 21.07 7.70
N GLY A 377 8.14 20.09 7.37
CA GLY A 377 7.84 19.04 6.39
C GLY A 377 6.63 18.20 6.79
N ILE A 378 6.57 17.78 8.05
CA ILE A 378 5.43 17.04 8.60
C ILE A 378 4.17 17.92 8.60
N SER A 379 4.29 19.18 9.01
CA SER A 379 3.16 20.11 9.03
C SER A 379 2.60 20.37 7.62
N ALA A 380 3.46 20.51 6.61
CA ALA A 380 3.04 20.65 5.21
C ALA A 380 2.23 19.45 4.73
N THR A 381 2.65 18.24 5.09
CA THR A 381 1.86 17.02 4.82
C THR A 381 0.54 17.00 5.59
N GLY A 382 0.53 17.50 6.82
CA GLY A 382 -0.71 17.63 7.63
C GLY A 382 -1.73 18.54 6.98
N VAL A 383 -1.30 19.66 6.38
CA VAL A 383 -2.17 20.60 5.63
C VAL A 383 -2.87 19.92 4.45
N LEU A 384 -2.22 18.92 3.80
CA LEU A 384 -2.89 18.14 2.75
C LEU A 384 -4.15 17.43 3.24
N GLY A 385 -4.22 17.07 4.54
CA GLY A 385 -5.41 16.45 5.12
C GLY A 385 -6.62 17.40 5.13
N PHE A 386 -6.40 18.66 5.44
CA PHE A 386 -7.45 19.70 5.39
C PHE A 386 -7.83 20.03 3.95
N ALA A 387 -6.87 20.09 3.03
CA ALA A 387 -7.14 20.26 1.60
C ALA A 387 -7.99 19.09 1.05
N ALA A 388 -7.65 17.85 1.40
CA ALA A 388 -8.42 16.67 1.03
C ALA A 388 -9.84 16.72 1.61
N ALA A 389 -9.99 17.11 2.89
CA ALA A 389 -11.28 17.26 3.54
C ALA A 389 -12.14 18.32 2.84
N ALA A 390 -11.57 19.45 2.46
CA ALA A 390 -12.26 20.52 1.72
C ALA A 390 -12.73 20.02 0.34
N VAL A 391 -11.87 19.31 -0.40
CA VAL A 391 -12.24 18.70 -1.68
C VAL A 391 -13.41 17.73 -1.50
N PHE A 392 -13.33 16.80 -0.54
CA PHE A 392 -14.42 15.86 -0.29
C PHE A 392 -15.72 16.54 0.17
N ALA A 393 -15.64 17.57 1.02
CA ALA A 393 -16.80 18.30 1.49
C ALA A 393 -17.54 19.05 0.36
N VAL A 394 -16.79 19.54 -0.64
CA VAL A 394 -17.38 20.26 -1.78
C VAL A 394 -17.88 19.29 -2.86
N VAL A 395 -17.10 18.24 -3.15
CA VAL A 395 -17.33 17.39 -4.33
C VAL A 395 -18.36 16.28 -4.05
N LEU A 396 -18.28 15.58 -2.91
CA LEU A 396 -19.15 14.43 -2.63
C LEU A 396 -20.65 14.78 -2.59
N PRO A 397 -21.10 15.88 -1.99
CA PRO A 397 -22.52 16.26 -2.01
C PRO A 397 -23.03 16.59 -3.42
N ARG A 398 -22.21 17.30 -4.22
CA ARG A 398 -22.57 17.71 -5.59
C ARG A 398 -22.74 16.52 -6.53
N LEU A 399 -21.91 15.50 -6.39
CA LEU A 399 -21.97 14.29 -7.21
C LEU A 399 -23.13 13.38 -6.81
N LYS A 400 -23.53 13.39 -5.53
CA LYS A 400 -24.72 12.65 -5.05
C LYS A 400 -26.01 13.18 -5.69
N HIS A 401 -26.13 14.50 -5.85
CA HIS A 401 -27.29 15.12 -6.51
C HIS A 401 -27.41 14.76 -8.00
N ARG A 402 -26.28 14.60 -8.72
CA ARG A 402 -26.28 14.22 -10.13
C ARG A 402 -26.65 12.76 -10.41
N ARG A 403 -26.61 11.89 -9.41
CA ARG A 403 -26.93 10.47 -9.52
C ARG A 403 -28.40 10.13 -9.27
N ASN A 404 -29.15 11.08 -8.70
CA ASN A 404 -30.58 10.95 -8.44
C ASN A 404 -31.45 11.56 -9.55
N TYR A 405 -30.86 11.92 -10.69
CA TYR A 405 -31.48 12.30 -11.94
C TYR A 405 -30.88 11.45 -13.08
#